data_3d914e0ba9ce787b528a34afed27d70c
#
_entry.id   3d914e0ba9ce787b528a34afed27d70c
#
_cell.length_a   1.000
_cell.length_b   1.000
_cell.length_c   1.000
_cell.angle_alpha   90.00
_cell.angle_beta   90.00
_cell.angle_gamma   90.00
#
_symmetry.space_group_name_H-M   'P 1'
#
loop_
_entity.id
_entity.type
_entity.pdbx_description
1 polymer ?
#
loop_
_entity_poly.entity_id
_entity_poly.type
_entity_poly.pdbx_seq_one_letter_code
_entity_poly.pdbx_strand_id
1 'polypeptide(L)'
;ITPPLDYYGETNITVLVSDGEHVDNTDFTLTVNAVNDAPTVSQPLEDISILEDSEAASLVLSNLFNDVDGDILVYNVALSSEDIITAEIEGENLIITTLPNQNGGPVSVTITADDEQGGNPANDTFIINVAPVNDPPTLPSIENQEINEGSYLFYSVIASDVDGDNLVFSADVNIEAAINFTGNILSITPDSEYNGDIIVTVTVSDGEFTESTDFTLTVKAVNDAPIVSQPLEDIELLED
;
A
#
# COMPACT_ATOMS: atom_id res chain seq x y z
N ILE A 1 -23.79 -45.89 34.36
CA ILE A 1 -23.92 -44.44 34.45
C ILE A 1 -23.06 -43.85 33.34
N THR A 2 -23.64 -43.01 32.52
CA THR A 2 -22.93 -42.30 31.44
C THR A 2 -23.12 -40.82 31.71
N PRO A 3 -22.05 -40.07 31.95
CA PRO A 3 -22.15 -38.60 32.09
C PRO A 3 -22.54 -37.95 30.75
N PRO A 4 -23.15 -36.77 30.78
CA PRO A 4 -23.27 -35.96 29.58
C PRO A 4 -21.88 -35.66 28.95
N LEU A 5 -21.90 -35.32 27.68
CA LEU A 5 -20.68 -34.83 26.97
C LEU A 5 -20.13 -33.60 27.71
N ASP A 6 -18.81 -33.49 27.81
CA ASP A 6 -18.07 -32.38 28.43
C ASP A 6 -18.45 -32.07 29.90
N TYR A 7 -19.10 -33.06 30.60
CA TYR A 7 -19.42 -32.90 32.01
C TYR A 7 -18.31 -33.45 32.90
N TYR A 8 -17.82 -32.64 33.80
CA TYR A 8 -16.92 -33.04 34.90
C TYR A 8 -17.43 -32.52 36.25
N GLY A 9 -16.98 -33.13 37.32
CA GLY A 9 -17.36 -32.75 38.67
C GLY A 9 -17.78 -33.93 39.52
N GLU A 10 -18.37 -33.64 40.68
CA GLU A 10 -18.82 -34.66 41.62
C GLU A 10 -20.33 -34.67 41.77
N THR A 11 -20.89 -35.87 41.91
CA THR A 11 -22.29 -36.05 42.20
C THR A 11 -22.50 -37.20 43.22
N ASN A 12 -23.43 -37.01 44.12
CA ASN A 12 -23.80 -38.06 45.04
C ASN A 12 -24.89 -38.94 44.43
N ILE A 13 -24.69 -40.26 44.49
CA ILE A 13 -25.63 -41.27 44.03
C ILE A 13 -26.16 -42.03 45.22
N THR A 14 -27.47 -42.00 45.41
CA THR A 14 -28.18 -42.78 46.41
C THR A 14 -28.71 -44.03 45.76
N VAL A 15 -28.30 -45.15 46.25
CA VAL A 15 -28.88 -46.50 45.86
C VAL A 15 -29.87 -46.92 46.90
N LEU A 16 -31.11 -47.16 46.48
CA LEU A 16 -32.16 -47.63 47.32
C LEU A 16 -32.42 -49.09 47.01
N VAL A 17 -32.65 -49.87 48.05
CA VAL A 17 -33.13 -51.24 47.97
C VAL A 17 -34.43 -51.36 48.74
N SER A 18 -35.45 -52.09 48.18
CA SER A 18 -36.75 -52.29 48.83
C SER A 18 -37.21 -53.72 48.64
N ASP A 19 -37.81 -54.28 49.68
CA ASP A 19 -38.52 -55.61 49.64
C ASP A 19 -40.03 -55.43 49.44
N GLY A 20 -40.51 -54.20 49.28
CA GLY A 20 -41.88 -53.78 49.10
C GLY A 20 -42.58 -53.30 50.39
N GLU A 21 -41.98 -53.56 51.57
CA GLU A 21 -42.44 -53.03 52.84
C GLU A 21 -41.44 -52.05 53.49
N HIS A 22 -40.15 -52.32 53.31
CA HIS A 22 -39.07 -51.54 53.89
C HIS A 22 -38.12 -51.04 52.78
N VAL A 23 -37.47 -49.90 53.03
CA VAL A 23 -36.48 -49.31 52.16
C VAL A 23 -35.23 -49.08 52.95
N ASP A 24 -34.07 -49.48 52.42
CA ASP A 24 -32.76 -49.11 52.91
C ASP A 24 -31.98 -48.38 51.78
N ASN A 25 -31.03 -47.53 52.13
CA ASN A 25 -30.24 -46.75 51.13
C ASN A 25 -28.78 -46.70 51.54
N THR A 26 -27.94 -46.47 50.54
CA THR A 26 -26.55 -46.15 50.69
C THR A 26 -26.14 -45.10 49.64
N ASP A 27 -25.23 -44.20 50.03
CA ASP A 27 -24.76 -43.14 49.17
C ASP A 27 -23.30 -43.37 48.81
N PHE A 28 -22.94 -43.00 47.59
CA PHE A 28 -21.54 -42.87 47.16
C PHE A 28 -21.37 -41.68 46.27
N THR A 29 -20.15 -41.06 46.28
CA THR A 29 -19.79 -39.98 45.40
C THR A 29 -19.24 -40.57 44.10
N LEU A 30 -19.78 -40.12 42.96
CA LEU A 30 -19.21 -40.34 41.65
C LEU A 30 -18.45 -39.10 41.23
N THR A 31 -17.16 -39.22 41.01
CA THR A 31 -16.32 -38.17 40.48
C THR A 31 -16.09 -38.42 38.98
N VAL A 32 -16.39 -37.43 38.14
CA VAL A 32 -16.07 -37.42 36.72
C VAL A 32 -14.90 -36.44 36.55
N ASN A 33 -13.77 -36.95 36.17
CA ASN A 33 -12.58 -36.13 35.97
C ASN A 33 -12.66 -35.38 34.62
N ALA A 34 -12.20 -34.13 34.59
CA ALA A 34 -12.05 -33.40 33.36
C ALA A 34 -11.02 -34.09 32.44
N VAL A 35 -11.28 -34.06 31.17
CA VAL A 35 -10.39 -34.47 30.10
C VAL A 35 -10.33 -33.26 29.17
N ASN A 36 -9.14 -32.85 28.79
CA ASN A 36 -8.96 -31.72 27.87
C ASN A 36 -9.56 -32.01 26.51
N ASP A 37 -10.37 -31.09 26.02
CA ASP A 37 -10.90 -31.05 24.67
C ASP A 37 -10.08 -30.01 23.85
N ALA A 38 -9.80 -30.32 22.60
CA ALA A 38 -9.06 -29.43 21.74
C ALA A 38 -9.92 -28.24 21.27
N PRO A 39 -9.32 -27.08 20.97
CA PRO A 39 -10.06 -25.92 20.45
C PRO A 39 -10.71 -26.22 19.09
N THR A 40 -11.78 -25.51 18.81
CA THR A 40 -12.55 -25.64 17.57
C THR A 40 -12.75 -24.30 16.88
N VAL A 41 -12.91 -24.34 15.55
CA VAL A 41 -13.32 -23.14 14.77
C VAL A 41 -14.82 -22.95 14.96
N SER A 42 -15.21 -21.89 15.65
CA SER A 42 -16.62 -21.55 15.89
C SER A 42 -17.21 -20.72 14.75
N GLN A 43 -16.41 -19.90 14.10
CA GLN A 43 -16.82 -19.03 12.99
C GLN A 43 -15.67 -18.92 11.97
N PRO A 44 -15.74 -19.63 10.82
CA PRO A 44 -14.72 -19.55 9.80
C PRO A 44 -14.57 -18.12 9.25
N LEU A 45 -13.35 -17.76 8.92
CA LEU A 45 -13.02 -16.51 8.24
C LEU A 45 -13.44 -16.57 6.77
N GLU A 46 -14.01 -15.48 6.29
CA GLU A 46 -14.28 -15.29 4.86
C GLU A 46 -13.08 -14.64 4.16
N ASP A 47 -12.95 -14.90 2.85
CA ASP A 47 -11.95 -14.24 2.01
C ASP A 47 -12.18 -12.72 1.99
N ILE A 48 -11.10 -11.96 2.04
CA ILE A 48 -11.15 -10.50 2.08
C ILE A 48 -10.36 -9.88 0.94
N SER A 49 -10.82 -8.69 0.52
CA SER A 49 -10.08 -7.83 -0.39
C SER A 49 -9.77 -6.51 0.32
N ILE A 50 -8.51 -6.12 0.29
CA ILE A 50 -8.02 -4.85 0.84
C ILE A 50 -7.35 -4.05 -0.28
N LEU A 51 -7.22 -2.75 -0.10
CA LEU A 51 -6.47 -1.90 -1.02
C LEU A 51 -5.00 -1.89 -0.59
N GLU A 52 -4.08 -1.81 -1.55
CA GLU A 52 -2.69 -1.47 -1.21
C GLU A 52 -2.64 -0.08 -0.56
N ASP A 53 -1.56 0.22 0.14
CA ASP A 53 -1.34 1.50 0.85
C ASP A 53 -2.43 1.91 1.84
N SER A 54 -3.35 0.97 2.17
CA SER A 54 -4.36 1.18 3.19
C SER A 54 -3.79 1.03 4.61
N GLU A 55 -4.52 1.55 5.59
CA GLU A 55 -4.19 1.28 6.99
C GLU A 55 -4.30 -0.22 7.31
N ALA A 56 -3.51 -0.68 8.29
CA ALA A 56 -3.51 -2.07 8.71
C ALA A 56 -4.92 -2.55 9.11
N ALA A 57 -5.32 -3.70 8.59
CA ALA A 57 -6.56 -4.36 8.98
C ALA A 57 -6.36 -5.16 10.28
N SER A 58 -7.37 -5.18 11.14
CA SER A 58 -7.35 -5.94 12.41
C SER A 58 -8.56 -6.85 12.52
N LEU A 59 -8.31 -8.13 12.84
CA LEU A 59 -9.33 -9.17 13.06
C LEU A 59 -9.20 -9.73 14.47
N VAL A 60 -10.31 -9.79 15.22
CA VAL A 60 -10.34 -10.34 16.59
C VAL A 60 -10.47 -11.86 16.51
N LEU A 61 -9.46 -12.60 16.95
CA LEU A 61 -9.37 -14.06 16.85
C LEU A 61 -10.21 -14.80 17.91
N SER A 62 -10.39 -14.21 19.10
CA SER A 62 -11.17 -14.83 20.17
C SER A 62 -12.65 -15.07 19.84
N ASN A 63 -13.16 -14.44 18.77
CA ASN A 63 -14.51 -14.70 18.27
C ASN A 63 -14.59 -15.88 17.29
N LEU A 64 -13.45 -16.32 16.77
CA LEU A 64 -13.35 -17.29 15.67
C LEU A 64 -13.09 -18.70 16.18
N PHE A 65 -12.41 -18.82 17.31
CA PHE A 65 -12.05 -20.08 17.93
C PHE A 65 -12.71 -20.19 19.30
N ASN A 66 -13.05 -21.39 19.70
CA ASN A 66 -13.65 -21.69 20.99
C ASN A 66 -13.04 -22.94 21.58
N ASP A 67 -12.78 -22.87 22.87
CA ASP A 67 -12.41 -24.02 23.68
C ASP A 67 -13.54 -24.32 24.67
N VAL A 68 -13.98 -25.59 24.76
CA VAL A 68 -15.11 -25.98 25.60
C VAL A 68 -14.74 -26.01 27.09
N ASP A 69 -13.47 -26.26 27.42
CA ASP A 69 -12.93 -26.22 28.76
C ASP A 69 -12.66 -24.80 29.25
N GLY A 70 -12.65 -23.84 28.33
CA GLY A 70 -12.37 -22.42 28.59
C GLY A 70 -10.90 -22.11 28.74
N ASP A 71 -10.04 -22.91 28.13
CA ASP A 71 -8.60 -22.71 28.14
C ASP A 71 -8.19 -21.49 27.33
N ILE A 72 -7.03 -20.91 27.69
CA ILE A 72 -6.47 -19.75 26.97
C ILE A 72 -5.82 -20.25 25.70
N LEU A 73 -6.26 -19.70 24.56
CA LEU A 73 -5.72 -20.06 23.25
C LEU A 73 -4.50 -19.23 22.90
N VAL A 74 -3.46 -19.89 22.38
CA VAL A 74 -2.27 -19.29 21.78
C VAL A 74 -2.44 -19.34 20.26
N TYR A 75 -2.30 -18.16 19.63
CA TYR A 75 -2.49 -18.02 18.20
C TYR A 75 -1.17 -17.92 17.44
N ASN A 76 -1.11 -18.54 16.26
CA ASN A 76 -0.05 -18.38 15.29
C ASN A 76 -0.63 -18.08 13.92
N VAL A 77 0.12 -17.31 13.10
CA VAL A 77 -0.24 -17.00 11.72
C VAL A 77 0.84 -17.47 10.76
N ALA A 78 0.42 -18.02 9.62
CA ALA A 78 1.31 -18.37 8.52
C ALA A 78 0.75 -17.84 7.20
N LEU A 79 1.61 -17.24 6.38
CA LEU A 79 1.30 -16.74 5.05
C LEU A 79 1.86 -17.66 3.98
N SER A 80 1.16 -17.80 2.85
CA SER A 80 1.69 -18.49 1.66
C SER A 80 2.77 -17.67 0.93
N SER A 81 2.76 -16.34 1.08
CA SER A 81 3.75 -15.38 0.60
C SER A 81 3.72 -14.13 1.47
N GLU A 82 4.88 -13.47 1.60
CA GLU A 82 5.05 -12.18 2.27
C GLU A 82 5.43 -11.06 1.26
N ASP A 83 5.16 -11.26 -0.02
CA ASP A 83 5.58 -10.34 -1.08
C ASP A 83 4.71 -9.08 -1.16
N ILE A 84 3.45 -9.15 -0.71
CA ILE A 84 2.47 -8.06 -0.82
C ILE A 84 1.81 -7.67 0.51
N ILE A 85 1.86 -8.56 1.52
CA ILE A 85 1.35 -8.30 2.87
C ILE A 85 2.28 -8.87 3.92
N THR A 86 2.20 -8.32 5.13
CA THR A 86 2.67 -8.95 6.36
C THR A 86 1.49 -9.22 7.29
N ALA A 87 1.63 -10.22 8.16
CA ALA A 87 0.63 -10.52 9.16
C ALA A 87 1.31 -10.90 10.48
N GLU A 88 0.82 -10.35 11.57
CA GLU A 88 1.32 -10.62 12.93
C GLU A 88 0.19 -10.73 13.94
N ILE A 89 0.44 -11.43 15.04
CA ILE A 89 -0.51 -11.56 16.14
C ILE A 89 -0.14 -10.61 17.26
N GLU A 90 -1.04 -9.70 17.57
CA GLU A 90 -0.94 -8.80 18.72
C GLU A 90 -2.04 -9.13 19.76
N GLY A 91 -1.67 -9.90 20.77
CA GLY A 91 -2.63 -10.42 21.75
C GLY A 91 -3.64 -11.36 21.08
N GLU A 92 -4.92 -10.97 21.07
CA GLU A 92 -6.00 -11.71 20.42
C GLU A 92 -6.36 -11.17 19.02
N ASN A 93 -5.54 -10.26 18.47
CA ASN A 93 -5.80 -9.66 17.17
C ASN A 93 -4.79 -10.14 16.14
N LEU A 94 -5.28 -10.48 14.96
CA LEU A 94 -4.49 -10.60 13.75
C LEU A 94 -4.41 -9.22 13.10
N ILE A 95 -3.20 -8.71 12.93
CA ILE A 95 -2.91 -7.46 12.24
C ILE A 95 -2.33 -7.79 10.87
N ILE A 96 -2.96 -7.26 9.82
CA ILE A 96 -2.56 -7.45 8.42
C ILE A 96 -2.17 -6.10 7.86
N THR A 97 -0.96 -6.00 7.33
CA THR A 97 -0.43 -4.76 6.74
C THR A 97 -0.03 -5.02 5.29
N THR A 98 -0.50 -4.19 4.36
CA THR A 98 -0.05 -4.19 2.97
C THR A 98 1.36 -3.63 2.87
N LEU A 99 2.18 -4.18 1.97
CA LEU A 99 3.46 -3.56 1.63
C LEU A 99 3.23 -2.38 0.68
N PRO A 100 4.02 -1.31 0.79
CA PRO A 100 3.84 -0.12 -0.04
C PRO A 100 3.90 -0.46 -1.53
N ASN A 101 2.93 0.04 -2.29
CA ASN A 101 2.87 -0.11 -3.75
C ASN A 101 2.93 -1.58 -4.21
N GLN A 102 2.34 -2.49 -3.42
CA GLN A 102 2.33 -3.93 -3.72
C GLN A 102 0.90 -4.45 -3.72
N ASN A 103 0.43 -4.83 -4.89
CA ASN A 103 -0.90 -5.40 -5.09
C ASN A 103 -0.83 -6.80 -5.72
N GLY A 104 -1.97 -7.49 -5.76
CA GLY A 104 -2.09 -8.83 -6.31
C GLY A 104 -2.66 -9.84 -5.33
N GLY A 105 -2.22 -11.08 -5.43
CA GLY A 105 -2.70 -12.22 -4.67
C GLY A 105 -3.09 -13.38 -5.58
N PRO A 106 -3.74 -14.43 -5.07
CA PRO A 106 -4.20 -14.62 -3.69
C PRO A 106 -3.06 -14.95 -2.70
N VAL A 107 -3.13 -14.41 -1.50
CA VAL A 107 -2.29 -14.85 -0.37
C VAL A 107 -3.17 -15.65 0.59
N SER A 108 -2.81 -16.91 0.85
CA SER A 108 -3.49 -17.72 1.87
C SER A 108 -2.92 -17.38 3.24
N VAL A 109 -3.81 -17.08 4.18
CA VAL A 109 -3.51 -16.80 5.58
C VAL A 109 -4.07 -17.95 6.41
N THR A 110 -3.22 -18.67 7.11
CA THR A 110 -3.62 -19.75 8.01
C THR A 110 -3.42 -19.32 9.46
N ILE A 111 -4.48 -19.33 10.24
CA ILE A 111 -4.46 -19.11 11.69
C ILE A 111 -4.53 -20.46 12.38
N THR A 112 -3.67 -20.65 13.36
CA THR A 112 -3.66 -21.82 14.25
C THR A 112 -3.95 -21.37 15.67
N ALA A 113 -4.89 -22.02 16.34
CA ALA A 113 -5.22 -21.81 17.75
C ALA A 113 -4.93 -23.10 18.54
N ASP A 114 -4.13 -22.98 19.59
CA ASP A 114 -3.67 -24.11 20.43
C ASP A 114 -3.93 -23.78 21.90
N ASP A 115 -4.45 -24.72 22.66
CA ASP A 115 -4.69 -24.62 24.11
C ASP A 115 -3.44 -24.98 24.94
N GLU A 116 -2.36 -25.45 24.30
CA GLU A 116 -1.12 -25.94 24.93
C GLU A 116 -1.32 -27.07 25.97
N GLN A 117 -2.52 -27.68 26.01
CA GLN A 117 -2.84 -28.82 26.93
C GLN A 117 -2.65 -30.19 26.26
N GLY A 118 -2.30 -30.21 24.98
CA GLY A 118 -2.13 -31.41 24.17
C GLY A 118 -3.41 -31.73 23.40
N GLY A 119 -3.23 -32.22 22.22
CA GLY A 119 -4.29 -32.43 21.26
C GLY A 119 -3.88 -31.87 19.90
N ASN A 120 -4.83 -31.70 19.00
CA ASN A 120 -4.59 -31.07 17.71
C ASN A 120 -5.09 -29.63 17.77
N PRO A 121 -4.24 -28.63 17.45
CA PRO A 121 -4.71 -27.25 17.36
C PRO A 121 -5.79 -27.11 16.27
N ALA A 122 -6.66 -26.13 16.44
CA ALA A 122 -7.62 -25.73 15.42
C ALA A 122 -6.95 -24.83 14.38
N ASN A 123 -7.31 -25.02 13.11
CA ASN A 123 -6.80 -24.20 12.02
C ASN A 123 -7.96 -23.65 11.19
N ASP A 124 -7.81 -22.40 10.77
CA ASP A 124 -8.67 -21.79 9.75
C ASP A 124 -7.81 -21.10 8.70
N THR A 125 -8.25 -21.13 7.44
CA THR A 125 -7.52 -20.57 6.31
C THR A 125 -8.46 -19.76 5.42
N PHE A 126 -8.08 -18.53 5.13
CA PHE A 126 -8.80 -17.63 4.23
C PHE A 126 -7.83 -16.98 3.25
N ILE A 127 -8.37 -16.31 2.25
CA ILE A 127 -7.60 -15.67 1.17
C ILE A 127 -7.67 -14.15 1.30
N ILE A 128 -6.52 -13.51 1.10
CA ILE A 128 -6.42 -12.06 0.95
C ILE A 128 -6.02 -11.74 -0.50
N ASN A 129 -6.77 -10.82 -1.12
CA ASN A 129 -6.41 -10.16 -2.35
C ASN A 129 -6.17 -8.68 -2.07
N VAL A 130 -5.06 -8.14 -2.57
CA VAL A 130 -4.73 -6.72 -2.47
C VAL A 130 -5.04 -6.07 -3.81
N ALA A 131 -6.02 -5.18 -3.82
CA ALA A 131 -6.41 -4.45 -5.02
C ALA A 131 -5.52 -3.22 -5.22
N PRO A 132 -5.16 -2.88 -6.48
CA PRO A 132 -4.33 -1.72 -6.78
C PRO A 132 -5.03 -0.40 -6.44
N VAL A 133 -4.22 0.60 -6.10
CA VAL A 133 -4.58 2.01 -5.97
C VAL A 133 -3.61 2.79 -6.83
N ASN A 134 -4.12 3.72 -7.66
CA ASN A 134 -3.24 4.53 -8.50
C ASN A 134 -2.35 5.44 -7.66
N ASP A 135 -1.05 5.36 -7.87
CA ASP A 135 -0.02 6.19 -7.24
C ASP A 135 0.37 7.38 -8.15
N PRO A 136 0.71 8.54 -7.59
CA PRO A 136 1.15 9.66 -8.42
C PRO A 136 2.52 9.39 -9.07
N PRO A 137 2.76 9.95 -10.28
CA PRO A 137 4.05 9.83 -10.95
C PRO A 137 5.16 10.52 -10.14
N THR A 138 6.36 10.02 -10.27
CA THR A 138 7.55 10.61 -9.65
C THR A 138 8.32 11.43 -10.67
N LEU A 139 8.53 12.73 -10.39
CA LEU A 139 9.30 13.66 -11.20
C LEU A 139 10.44 14.25 -10.36
N PRO A 140 11.69 13.78 -10.51
CA PRO A 140 12.84 14.36 -9.83
C PRO A 140 13.07 15.84 -10.20
N SER A 141 13.69 16.60 -9.30
CA SER A 141 14.10 17.98 -9.58
C SER A 141 15.03 18.07 -10.80
N ILE A 142 14.82 19.07 -11.63
CA ILE A 142 15.62 19.37 -12.82
C ILE A 142 16.64 20.43 -12.45
N GLU A 143 17.91 20.17 -12.74
CA GLU A 143 18.98 21.14 -12.57
C GLU A 143 18.82 22.32 -13.54
N ASN A 144 19.22 23.53 -13.10
CA ASN A 144 19.21 24.70 -13.94
C ASN A 144 20.05 24.50 -15.21
N GLN A 145 19.60 25.06 -16.32
CA GLN A 145 20.19 24.90 -17.63
C GLN A 145 20.70 26.25 -18.15
N GLU A 146 21.65 26.22 -19.07
CA GLU A 146 22.20 27.42 -19.73
C GLU A 146 22.31 27.22 -21.24
N ILE A 147 21.93 28.22 -22.01
CA ILE A 147 22.14 28.30 -23.48
C ILE A 147 22.62 29.70 -23.85
N ASN A 148 23.11 29.87 -25.08
CA ASN A 148 23.36 31.19 -25.65
C ASN A 148 22.09 31.70 -26.35
N GLU A 149 21.91 33.03 -26.46
CA GLU A 149 20.86 33.61 -27.29
C GLU A 149 20.96 33.10 -28.74
N GLY A 150 19.82 33.00 -29.41
CA GLY A 150 19.72 32.40 -30.74
C GLY A 150 19.85 30.88 -30.76
N SER A 151 20.02 30.23 -29.60
CA SER A 151 20.08 28.77 -29.45
C SER A 151 18.78 28.20 -28.88
N TYR A 152 18.69 26.88 -28.84
CA TYR A 152 17.56 26.14 -28.27
C TYR A 152 18.03 25.10 -27.24
N LEU A 153 17.19 24.78 -26.28
CA LEU A 153 17.40 23.70 -25.33
C LEU A 153 16.69 22.41 -25.81
N PHE A 154 17.42 21.27 -25.76
CA PHE A 154 16.81 19.94 -25.71
C PHE A 154 17.17 19.29 -24.40
N TYR A 155 16.14 18.84 -23.66
CA TYR A 155 16.32 18.21 -22.36
C TYR A 155 15.48 16.95 -22.26
N SER A 156 16.09 15.85 -21.86
CA SER A 156 15.36 14.59 -21.60
C SER A 156 14.85 14.58 -20.17
N VAL A 157 13.55 14.75 -19.99
CA VAL A 157 12.90 14.67 -18.68
C VAL A 157 12.83 13.21 -18.23
N ILE A 158 13.24 12.95 -17.01
CA ILE A 158 13.17 11.64 -16.39
C ILE A 158 11.99 11.65 -15.42
N ALA A 159 11.03 10.76 -15.63
CA ALA A 159 9.92 10.52 -14.72
C ALA A 159 9.62 9.03 -14.70
N SER A 160 9.01 8.55 -13.64
CA SER A 160 8.58 7.16 -13.50
C SER A 160 7.26 7.09 -12.76
N ASP A 161 6.55 6.03 -13.00
CA ASP A 161 5.32 5.68 -12.34
C ASP A 161 5.45 4.26 -11.79
N VAL A 162 4.99 4.03 -10.55
CA VAL A 162 5.15 2.73 -9.88
C VAL A 162 4.15 1.72 -10.41
N ASP A 163 2.96 2.16 -10.84
CA ASP A 163 1.94 1.32 -11.47
C ASP A 163 2.27 1.00 -12.92
N GLY A 164 3.22 1.73 -13.49
CA GLY A 164 3.65 1.58 -14.88
C GLY A 164 2.74 2.31 -15.87
N ASP A 165 2.04 3.34 -15.43
CA ASP A 165 1.12 4.12 -16.23
C ASP A 165 1.82 4.96 -17.31
N ASN A 166 1.06 5.29 -18.35
CA ASN A 166 1.58 6.08 -19.46
C ASN A 166 1.68 7.56 -19.07
N LEU A 167 2.90 8.06 -18.96
CA LEU A 167 3.16 9.44 -18.57
C LEU A 167 3.00 10.42 -19.73
N VAL A 168 2.25 11.50 -19.47
CA VAL A 168 2.07 12.64 -20.38
C VAL A 168 2.83 13.83 -19.82
N PHE A 169 3.70 14.43 -20.66
CA PHE A 169 4.54 15.55 -20.30
C PHE A 169 4.01 16.86 -20.85
N SER A 170 4.08 17.93 -20.06
CA SER A 170 3.81 19.31 -20.46
C SER A 170 4.81 20.26 -19.79
N ALA A 171 4.94 21.45 -20.33
CA ALA A 171 5.70 22.51 -19.69
C ALA A 171 5.09 23.88 -19.98
N ASP A 172 5.30 24.78 -19.00
CA ASP A 172 4.99 26.21 -19.11
C ASP A 172 6.24 27.05 -18.83
N VAL A 173 6.27 28.24 -19.39
CA VAL A 173 7.34 29.22 -19.14
C VAL A 173 6.75 30.59 -18.84
N ASN A 174 7.52 31.41 -18.09
CA ASN A 174 7.11 32.74 -17.66
C ASN A 174 7.25 33.83 -18.74
N ILE A 175 7.74 33.47 -19.93
CA ILE A 175 7.90 34.37 -21.08
C ILE A 175 7.31 33.73 -22.36
N GLU A 176 7.21 34.52 -23.44
CA GLU A 176 6.87 34.00 -24.76
C GLU A 176 8.06 33.23 -25.37
N ALA A 177 7.94 31.91 -25.48
CA ALA A 177 8.90 31.02 -26.12
C ALA A 177 8.18 29.81 -26.74
N ALA A 178 8.76 29.24 -27.79
CA ALA A 178 8.20 28.00 -28.36
C ALA A 178 8.65 26.82 -27.50
N ILE A 179 7.63 26.09 -26.96
CA ILE A 179 7.83 24.89 -26.15
C ILE A 179 7.18 23.72 -26.85
N ASN A 180 7.83 22.57 -26.84
CA ASN A 180 7.27 21.33 -27.34
C ASN A 180 7.87 20.13 -26.65
N PHE A 181 7.04 19.05 -26.51
CA PHE A 181 7.48 17.72 -26.11
C PHE A 181 7.41 16.73 -27.27
N THR A 182 8.43 15.91 -27.40
CA THR A 182 8.43 14.72 -28.27
C THR A 182 8.80 13.51 -27.39
N GLY A 183 7.79 12.73 -27.00
CA GLY A 183 7.95 11.78 -25.92
C GLY A 183 8.32 12.50 -24.62
N ASN A 184 9.43 12.14 -24.02
CA ASN A 184 9.96 12.79 -22.81
C ASN A 184 11.03 13.87 -23.10
N ILE A 185 11.23 14.26 -24.36
CA ILE A 185 12.21 15.28 -24.74
C ILE A 185 11.51 16.64 -24.81
N LEU A 186 11.86 17.51 -23.88
CA LEU A 186 11.48 18.93 -23.85
C LEU A 186 12.36 19.70 -24.82
N SER A 187 11.75 20.50 -25.70
CA SER A 187 12.45 21.50 -26.51
C SER A 187 11.92 22.89 -26.16
N ILE A 188 12.86 23.84 -25.92
CA ILE A 188 12.54 25.25 -25.64
C ILE A 188 13.34 26.09 -26.63
N THR A 189 12.64 26.94 -27.36
CA THR A 189 13.28 27.91 -28.30
C THR A 189 12.82 29.31 -27.90
N PRO A 190 13.65 30.06 -27.17
CA PRO A 190 13.40 31.47 -26.88
C PRO A 190 13.43 32.32 -28.17
N ASP A 191 12.94 33.55 -28.09
CA ASP A 191 13.16 34.52 -29.19
C ASP A 191 14.65 34.70 -29.47
N SER A 192 15.01 34.91 -30.74
CA SER A 192 16.43 34.94 -31.20
C SER A 192 17.31 35.97 -30.50
N GLU A 193 16.70 37.07 -30.08
CA GLU A 193 17.37 38.22 -29.41
C GLU A 193 17.14 38.24 -27.89
N TYR A 194 16.49 37.17 -27.34
CA TYR A 194 16.20 37.10 -25.90
C TYR A 194 17.46 36.69 -25.12
N ASN A 195 17.78 37.45 -24.08
CA ASN A 195 18.75 37.07 -23.05
C ASN A 195 18.16 37.35 -21.65
N GLY A 196 18.47 36.50 -20.69
CA GLY A 196 17.93 36.55 -19.33
C GLY A 196 17.50 35.17 -18.83
N ASP A 197 16.81 35.15 -17.69
CA ASP A 197 16.33 33.92 -17.04
C ASP A 197 14.88 33.60 -17.44
N ILE A 198 14.66 32.33 -17.79
CA ILE A 198 13.35 31.75 -18.06
C ILE A 198 13.07 30.76 -16.95
N ILE A 199 11.94 30.94 -16.24
CA ILE A 199 11.44 29.93 -15.32
C ILE A 199 10.61 28.94 -16.13
N VAL A 200 10.98 27.68 -16.05
CA VAL A 200 10.34 26.58 -16.76
C VAL A 200 9.70 25.66 -15.72
N THR A 201 8.37 25.52 -15.78
CA THR A 201 7.61 24.54 -14.98
C THR A 201 7.34 23.32 -15.85
N VAL A 202 7.89 22.17 -15.48
CA VAL A 202 7.62 20.88 -16.13
C VAL A 202 6.60 20.13 -15.29
N THR A 203 5.58 19.60 -15.97
CA THR A 203 4.53 18.79 -15.35
C THR A 203 4.44 17.43 -16.03
N VAL A 204 4.31 16.37 -15.24
CA VAL A 204 4.02 15.02 -15.71
C VAL A 204 2.68 14.57 -15.13
N SER A 205 1.90 13.81 -15.89
CA SER A 205 0.62 13.23 -15.49
C SER A 205 0.53 11.78 -15.91
N ASP A 206 -0.05 10.94 -15.04
CA ASP A 206 -0.46 9.55 -15.32
C ASP A 206 -1.90 9.48 -15.88
N GLY A 207 -2.64 10.58 -15.83
CA GLY A 207 -4.05 10.70 -16.24
C GLY A 207 -5.01 10.94 -15.07
N GLU A 208 -4.59 10.65 -13.83
CA GLU A 208 -5.34 10.91 -12.59
C GLU A 208 -4.61 11.95 -11.72
N PHE A 209 -3.33 11.77 -11.51
CA PHE A 209 -2.47 12.66 -10.72
C PHE A 209 -1.48 13.44 -11.60
N THR A 210 -0.91 14.47 -11.01
CA THR A 210 0.12 15.28 -11.66
C THR A 210 1.23 15.63 -10.67
N GLU A 211 2.49 15.62 -11.14
CA GLU A 211 3.65 16.11 -10.40
C GLU A 211 4.36 17.18 -11.21
N SER A 212 4.90 18.22 -10.55
CA SER A 212 5.53 19.34 -11.24
C SER A 212 6.84 19.75 -10.56
N THR A 213 7.80 20.20 -11.36
CA THR A 213 9.06 20.77 -10.90
C THR A 213 9.47 21.98 -11.73
N ASP A 214 10.13 22.96 -11.09
CA ASP A 214 10.63 24.14 -11.75
C ASP A 214 12.15 24.08 -11.92
N PHE A 215 12.65 24.66 -13.02
CA PHE A 215 14.06 24.97 -13.19
C PHE A 215 14.24 26.30 -13.89
N THR A 216 15.44 26.89 -13.77
CA THR A 216 15.80 28.13 -14.50
C THR A 216 16.61 27.76 -15.72
N LEU A 217 16.18 28.28 -16.89
CA LEU A 217 16.97 28.30 -18.11
C LEU A 217 17.58 29.70 -18.28
N THR A 218 18.87 29.82 -18.08
CA THR A 218 19.60 31.07 -18.30
C THR A 218 20.04 31.17 -19.76
N VAL A 219 19.56 32.20 -20.47
CA VAL A 219 19.96 32.51 -21.83
C VAL A 219 21.04 33.61 -21.76
N LYS A 220 22.27 33.28 -22.18
CA LYS A 220 23.41 34.17 -22.15
C LYS A 220 23.45 35.05 -23.40
N ALA A 221 23.64 36.35 -23.20
CA ALA A 221 23.84 37.28 -24.32
C ALA A 221 25.06 36.92 -25.16
N VAL A 222 24.92 37.02 -26.47
CA VAL A 222 26.01 36.92 -27.46
C VAL A 222 26.12 38.25 -28.15
N ASN A 223 27.37 38.72 -28.40
CA ASN A 223 27.57 39.99 -29.06
C ASN A 223 27.23 39.89 -30.56
N ASP A 224 26.28 40.69 -30.98
CA ASP A 224 25.90 40.84 -32.39
C ASP A 224 26.74 41.87 -33.13
N ALA A 225 26.90 41.65 -34.42
CA ALA A 225 27.56 42.64 -35.25
C ALA A 225 26.64 43.85 -35.50
N PRO A 226 27.14 45.07 -35.42
CA PRO A 226 26.34 46.26 -35.70
C PRO A 226 25.85 46.25 -37.16
N ILE A 227 24.57 46.60 -37.33
CA ILE A 227 23.96 46.75 -38.66
C ILE A 227 23.66 48.20 -38.97
N VAL A 228 23.84 48.61 -40.22
CA VAL A 228 23.45 49.93 -40.70
C VAL A 228 21.93 49.87 -41.03
N SER A 229 21.11 50.44 -40.15
CA SER A 229 19.66 50.46 -40.29
C SER A 229 19.16 51.41 -41.37
N GLN A 230 19.93 52.45 -41.66
CA GLN A 230 19.62 53.38 -42.73
C GLN A 230 20.92 53.69 -43.50
N PRO A 231 21.04 53.40 -44.82
CA PRO A 231 22.12 53.84 -45.66
C PRO A 231 22.17 55.38 -45.71
N LEU A 232 23.34 55.93 -45.67
CA LEU A 232 23.51 57.39 -45.92
C LEU A 232 23.15 57.67 -47.37
N GLU A 233 22.37 58.77 -47.60
CA GLU A 233 22.11 59.27 -48.95
C GLU A 233 23.29 60.07 -49.43
N ASP A 234 23.49 60.05 -50.74
CA ASP A 234 24.52 60.89 -51.37
C ASP A 234 24.20 62.36 -51.15
N ILE A 235 25.20 63.12 -50.75
CA ILE A 235 25.08 64.58 -50.55
C ILE A 235 25.83 65.26 -51.64
N GLU A 236 25.17 66.11 -52.40
CA GLU A 236 25.78 67.04 -53.36
C GLU A 236 25.95 68.41 -52.70
N LEU A 237 27.14 68.90 -52.74
CA LEU A 237 27.46 70.29 -52.31
C LEU A 237 27.86 71.10 -53.52
N LEU A 238 27.36 72.32 -53.58
CA LEU A 238 27.84 73.34 -54.58
C LEU A 238 28.97 74.10 -53.98
N GLU A 239 29.98 74.42 -54.81
CA GLU A 239 31.05 75.36 -54.46
C GLU A 239 30.53 76.78 -54.65
N ASP A 240 31.11 77.71 -53.89
CA ASP A 240 30.83 79.15 -54.01
C ASP A 240 31.58 79.76 -55.23
#